data_de4a0c91495e4f87c9043e8be530529d
#
_entry.id   de4a0c91495e4f87c9043e8be530529d
#
_cell.length_a   1.000
_cell.length_b   1.000
_cell.length_c   1.000
_cell.angle_alpha   90.00
_cell.angle_beta   90.00
_cell.angle_gamma   90.00
#
_symmetry.space_group_name_H-M   'P 1'
#
loop_
_entity.id
_entity.type
_entity.pdbx_description
1 polymer ?
#
loop_
_entity_poly.entity_id
_entity_poly.type
_entity_poly.pdbx_seq_one_letter_code
_entity_poly.pdbx_strand_id
1 'polypeptide(L)'
;FDRIPLPLLSQLPVIGDAFFNQGATVYLTFLLVPALWFVLFRTKLGLRARAVGEHPLAADTVGINVARTRFWWVTAGGAIAGIGGAALTIGNVGAFGREMSGGLGFIALAVVILGRWQPFYVSASALLFGFAIILRIWANQVSPGIPTDFIAMVPYLVTLIAVAGFAGKVRAPAASGQPYIKG
;
A
#
# COMPACT_ATOMS: atom_id res chain seq x y z
N PHE A 1 3.20 19.98 -6.33
CA PHE A 1 3.38 19.49 -7.70
C PHE A 1 2.21 19.96 -8.53
N ASP A 2 2.48 20.62 -9.65
CA ASP A 2 1.46 20.99 -10.62
C ASP A 2 0.78 19.71 -11.12
N ARG A 3 -0.53 19.80 -11.29
CA ARG A 3 -1.31 18.71 -11.88
C ARG A 3 -0.86 18.56 -13.33
N ILE A 4 -0.56 17.35 -13.74
CA ILE A 4 -0.18 17.03 -15.10
C ILE A 4 -1.43 16.54 -15.84
N PRO A 5 -2.16 17.39 -16.57
CA PRO A 5 -3.32 16.95 -17.33
C PRO A 5 -2.86 16.12 -18.54
N LEU A 6 -3.36 14.90 -18.67
CA LEU A 6 -3.20 14.14 -19.90
C LEU A 6 -4.23 14.65 -20.93
N PRO A 7 -3.82 15.33 -22.01
CA PRO A 7 -4.68 16.21 -22.80
C PRO A 7 -5.84 15.53 -23.55
N LEU A 8 -5.84 14.22 -23.71
CA LEU A 8 -6.92 13.48 -24.40
C LEU A 8 -7.89 12.78 -23.44
N LEU A 9 -7.43 12.40 -22.25
CA LEU A 9 -8.17 11.58 -21.28
C LEU A 9 -8.80 12.40 -20.15
N SER A 10 -8.33 13.63 -19.95
CA SER A 10 -8.88 14.57 -18.96
C SER A 10 -10.25 15.12 -19.36
N GLN A 11 -10.70 14.94 -20.62
CA GLN A 11 -12.00 15.44 -21.12
C GLN A 11 -13.18 14.50 -20.82
N LEU A 12 -12.93 13.32 -20.25
CA LEU A 12 -14.00 12.40 -19.89
C LEU A 12 -14.74 12.93 -18.65
N PRO A 13 -16.08 13.11 -18.70
CA PRO A 13 -16.84 13.60 -17.55
C PRO A 13 -16.70 12.62 -16.37
N VAL A 14 -16.40 13.15 -15.17
CA VAL A 14 -16.25 12.43 -13.89
C VAL A 14 -14.95 11.60 -13.76
N ILE A 15 -14.57 10.81 -14.77
CA ILE A 15 -13.41 9.92 -14.73
C ILE A 15 -12.12 10.67 -15.11
N GLY A 16 -12.21 11.65 -15.99
CA GLY A 16 -11.09 12.43 -16.49
C GLY A 16 -10.34 13.15 -15.37
N ASP A 17 -11.04 13.92 -14.57
CA ASP A 17 -10.44 14.67 -13.46
C ASP A 17 -9.98 13.76 -12.32
N ALA A 18 -10.69 12.65 -12.05
CA ALA A 18 -10.36 11.74 -10.97
C ALA A 18 -9.08 10.93 -11.24
N PHE A 19 -8.79 10.55 -12.48
CA PHE A 19 -7.67 9.68 -12.84
C PHE A 19 -6.59 10.35 -13.68
N PHE A 20 -6.93 11.35 -14.50
CA PHE A 20 -6.02 11.90 -15.50
C PHE A 20 -5.62 13.37 -15.26
N ASN A 21 -6.06 13.95 -14.14
CA ASN A 21 -5.65 15.28 -13.69
C ASN A 21 -5.05 15.22 -12.28
N GLN A 22 -4.03 14.37 -12.10
CA GLN A 22 -3.44 14.08 -10.81
C GLN A 22 -1.97 14.49 -10.73
N GLY A 23 -1.43 14.54 -9.52
CA GLY A 23 0.00 14.78 -9.30
C GLY A 23 0.86 13.60 -9.77
N ALA A 24 2.13 13.85 -10.05
CA ALA A 24 3.10 12.86 -10.52
C ALA A 24 3.18 11.60 -9.61
N THR A 25 2.94 11.77 -8.30
CA THR A 25 2.95 10.68 -7.31
C THR A 25 1.84 9.66 -7.53
N VAL A 26 0.67 10.10 -8.01
CA VAL A 26 -0.47 9.22 -8.31
C VAL A 26 -0.17 8.37 -9.55
N TYR A 27 0.38 8.96 -10.60
CA TYR A 27 0.81 8.22 -11.80
C TYR A 27 1.91 7.22 -11.48
N LEU A 28 2.86 7.60 -10.62
CA LEU A 28 3.88 6.68 -10.14
C LEU A 28 3.26 5.46 -9.44
N THR A 29 2.24 5.66 -8.62
CA THR A 29 1.52 4.57 -7.94
C THR A 29 0.82 3.66 -8.94
N PHE A 30 0.12 4.23 -9.94
CA PHE A 30 -0.53 3.45 -10.99
C PHE A 30 0.45 2.60 -11.81
N LEU A 31 1.68 3.08 -12.01
CA LEU A 31 2.73 2.32 -12.68
C LEU A 31 3.34 1.26 -11.74
N LEU A 32 3.53 1.59 -10.48
CA LEU A 32 4.24 0.78 -9.51
C LEU A 32 3.46 -0.49 -9.14
N VAL A 33 2.13 -0.41 -9.05
CA VAL A 33 1.28 -1.56 -8.72
C VAL A 33 1.38 -2.70 -9.76
N PRO A 34 1.12 -2.46 -11.07
CA PRO A 34 1.28 -3.51 -12.07
C PRO A 34 2.74 -3.95 -12.23
N ALA A 35 3.72 -3.04 -12.07
CA ALA A 35 5.13 -3.38 -12.11
C ALA A 35 5.50 -4.35 -10.99
N LEU A 36 5.09 -4.09 -9.76
CA LEU A 36 5.29 -4.98 -8.62
C LEU A 36 4.61 -6.33 -8.83
N TRP A 37 3.37 -6.32 -9.30
CA TRP A 37 2.68 -7.56 -9.62
C TRP A 37 3.44 -8.36 -10.67
N PHE A 38 3.89 -7.73 -11.76
CA PHE A 38 4.66 -8.40 -12.80
C PHE A 38 5.96 -8.98 -12.25
N VAL A 39 6.73 -8.18 -11.49
CA VAL A 39 7.99 -8.64 -10.88
C VAL A 39 7.75 -9.80 -9.94
N LEU A 40 6.76 -9.72 -9.05
CA LEU A 40 6.49 -10.76 -8.06
C LEU A 40 5.91 -12.05 -8.65
N PHE A 41 5.06 -11.96 -9.67
CA PHE A 41 4.31 -13.13 -10.15
C PHE A 41 4.74 -13.65 -11.52
N ARG A 42 5.48 -12.84 -12.30
CA ARG A 42 5.87 -13.20 -13.67
C ARG A 42 7.39 -13.31 -13.84
N THR A 43 8.21 -12.98 -12.85
CA THR A 43 9.67 -13.06 -13.00
C THR A 43 10.30 -14.13 -12.09
N LYS A 44 11.52 -14.56 -12.48
CA LYS A 44 12.35 -15.46 -11.67
C LYS A 44 12.74 -14.85 -10.32
N LEU A 45 12.88 -13.52 -10.26
CA LEU A 45 13.19 -12.80 -9.01
C LEU A 45 12.04 -12.92 -8.01
N GLY A 46 10.81 -12.69 -8.46
CA GLY A 46 9.62 -12.83 -7.62
C GLY A 46 9.38 -14.29 -7.18
N LEU A 47 9.64 -15.25 -8.06
CA LEU A 47 9.56 -16.66 -7.70
C LEU A 47 10.54 -17.01 -6.57
N ARG A 48 11.81 -16.56 -6.66
CA ARG A 48 12.81 -16.74 -5.60
C ARG A 48 12.40 -16.06 -4.30
N ALA A 49 11.86 -14.85 -4.37
CA ALA A 49 11.38 -14.12 -3.20
C ALA A 49 10.27 -14.88 -2.47
N ARG A 50 9.28 -15.38 -3.21
CA ARG A 50 8.16 -16.14 -2.64
C ARG A 50 8.63 -17.47 -2.06
N ALA A 51 9.53 -18.18 -2.74
CA ALA A 51 10.11 -19.43 -2.23
C ALA A 51 10.86 -19.20 -0.91
N VAL A 52 11.67 -18.14 -0.83
CA VAL A 52 12.40 -17.77 0.41
C VAL A 52 11.44 -17.28 1.51
N GLY A 53 10.30 -16.66 1.12
CA GLY A 53 9.28 -16.22 2.07
C GLY A 53 8.45 -17.37 2.66
N GLU A 54 8.28 -18.46 1.92
CA GLU A 54 7.45 -19.60 2.32
C GLU A 54 8.29 -20.69 2.99
N HIS A 55 9.37 -21.14 2.34
CA HIS A 55 10.25 -22.23 2.81
C HIS A 55 11.73 -21.89 2.57
N PRO A 56 12.37 -21.09 3.46
CA PRO A 56 13.74 -20.65 3.26
C PRO A 56 14.76 -21.82 3.24
N LEU A 57 14.57 -22.85 4.06
CA LEU A 57 15.44 -24.02 4.07
C LEU A 57 15.37 -24.76 2.73
N ALA A 58 14.17 -25.00 2.20
CA ALA A 58 14.02 -25.64 0.90
C ALA A 58 14.58 -24.77 -0.25
N ALA A 59 14.49 -23.45 -0.16
CA ALA A 59 15.10 -22.55 -1.12
C ALA A 59 16.64 -22.63 -1.11
N ASP A 60 17.26 -22.80 0.08
CA ASP A 60 18.71 -22.95 0.21
C ASP A 60 19.20 -24.25 -0.40
N THR A 61 18.48 -25.37 -0.22
CA THR A 61 18.88 -26.69 -0.79
C THR A 61 18.92 -26.69 -2.32
N VAL A 62 18.14 -25.85 -2.98
CA VAL A 62 18.17 -25.68 -4.45
C VAL A 62 19.14 -24.57 -4.90
N GLY A 63 20.02 -24.08 -4.00
CA GLY A 63 21.08 -23.13 -4.32
C GLY A 63 20.64 -21.65 -4.34
N ILE A 64 19.47 -21.30 -3.78
CA ILE A 64 19.07 -19.91 -3.64
C ILE A 64 19.70 -19.34 -2.37
N ASN A 65 20.52 -18.31 -2.51
CA ASN A 65 21.09 -17.60 -1.36
C ASN A 65 20.00 -16.80 -0.63
N VAL A 66 19.51 -17.37 0.48
CA VAL A 66 18.40 -16.81 1.27
C VAL A 66 18.74 -15.44 1.85
N ALA A 67 19.94 -15.29 2.44
CA ALA A 67 20.37 -14.04 3.06
C ALA A 67 20.43 -12.89 2.04
N ARG A 68 21.07 -13.14 0.89
CA ARG A 68 21.18 -12.15 -0.19
C ARG A 68 19.80 -11.79 -0.79
N THR A 69 18.94 -12.78 -0.94
CA THR A 69 17.58 -12.56 -1.45
C THR A 69 16.77 -11.69 -0.48
N ARG A 70 16.77 -12.02 0.83
CA ARG A 70 16.11 -11.23 1.87
C ARG A 70 16.64 -9.80 1.91
N PHE A 71 17.96 -9.63 1.89
CA PHE A 71 18.59 -8.31 1.91
C PHE A 71 18.07 -7.40 0.76
N TRP A 72 18.11 -7.88 -0.47
CA TRP A 72 17.68 -7.09 -1.62
C TRP A 72 16.20 -6.75 -1.61
N TRP A 73 15.34 -7.70 -1.18
CA TRP A 73 13.90 -7.44 -1.11
C TRP A 73 13.52 -6.51 0.04
N VAL A 74 14.21 -6.57 1.18
CA VAL A 74 14.02 -5.61 2.28
C VAL A 74 14.48 -4.22 1.85
N THR A 75 15.65 -4.12 1.18
CA THR A 75 16.15 -2.85 0.63
C THR A 75 15.19 -2.25 -0.40
N ALA A 76 14.67 -3.07 -1.32
CA ALA A 76 13.69 -2.60 -2.30
C ALA A 76 12.39 -2.13 -1.63
N GLY A 77 11.91 -2.86 -0.62
CA GLY A 77 10.75 -2.47 0.19
C GLY A 77 10.97 -1.14 0.91
N GLY A 78 12.15 -0.95 1.52
CA GLY A 78 12.54 0.30 2.16
C GLY A 78 12.61 1.48 1.17
N ALA A 79 13.12 1.25 -0.05
CA ALA A 79 13.16 2.27 -1.09
C ALA A 79 11.74 2.71 -1.52
N ILE A 80 10.82 1.76 -1.69
CA ILE A 80 9.41 2.06 -2.02
C ILE A 80 8.72 2.80 -0.86
N ALA A 81 8.99 2.39 0.39
CA ALA A 81 8.48 3.09 1.56
C ALA A 81 9.01 4.53 1.65
N GLY A 82 10.29 4.75 1.30
CA GLY A 82 10.90 6.07 1.20
C GLY A 82 10.22 6.96 0.16
N ILE A 83 9.89 6.41 -1.01
CA ILE A 83 9.09 7.11 -2.04
C ILE A 83 7.71 7.48 -1.48
N GLY A 84 7.06 6.59 -0.74
CA GLY A 84 5.79 6.87 -0.07
C GLY A 84 5.89 8.02 0.94
N GLY A 85 6.96 8.04 1.74
CA GLY A 85 7.24 9.15 2.68
C GLY A 85 7.50 10.47 1.96
N ALA A 86 8.26 10.45 0.86
CA ALA A 86 8.49 11.63 0.03
C ALA A 86 7.18 12.14 -0.61
N ALA A 87 6.33 11.23 -1.07
CA ALA A 87 5.01 11.57 -1.61
C ALA A 87 4.12 12.25 -0.56
N LEU A 88 4.14 11.77 0.67
CA LEU A 88 3.41 12.38 1.78
C LEU A 88 3.93 13.80 2.07
N THR A 89 5.24 13.97 2.18
CA THR A 89 5.87 15.24 2.51
C THR A 89 5.65 16.30 1.43
N ILE A 90 5.96 15.95 0.18
CA ILE A 90 5.96 16.89 -0.94
C ILE A 90 4.54 17.05 -1.51
N GLY A 91 3.74 15.96 -1.55
CA GLY A 91 2.42 15.95 -2.16
C GLY A 91 1.33 16.58 -1.30
N ASN A 92 1.35 16.36 0.00
CA ASN A 92 0.25 16.77 0.89
C ASN A 92 0.55 18.02 1.71
N VAL A 93 1.75 18.15 2.28
CA VAL A 93 2.03 19.16 3.30
C VAL A 93 3.00 20.23 2.81
N GLY A 94 3.86 19.91 1.85
CA GLY A 94 4.89 20.82 1.34
C GLY A 94 5.99 21.15 2.35
N ALA A 95 5.93 20.57 3.57
CA ALA A 95 6.91 20.76 4.63
C ALA A 95 7.09 19.47 5.43
N PHE A 96 8.25 19.30 6.06
CA PHE A 96 8.50 18.19 6.97
C PHE A 96 8.12 18.60 8.41
N GLY A 97 7.26 17.81 9.03
CA GLY A 97 6.82 18.05 10.40
C GLY A 97 6.91 16.82 11.29
N ARG A 98 6.93 17.02 12.61
CA ARG A 98 6.85 15.92 13.57
C ARG A 98 5.51 15.20 13.39
N GLU A 99 5.54 13.85 13.48
CA GLU A 99 4.36 12.98 13.45
C GLU A 99 3.47 13.12 12.20
N MET A 100 4.05 13.64 11.07
CA MET A 100 3.33 13.80 9.81
C MET A 100 2.60 12.56 9.32
N SER A 101 3.12 11.37 9.63
CA SER A 101 2.50 10.11 9.23
C SER A 101 1.20 9.81 9.97
N GLY A 102 0.96 10.42 11.15
CA GLY A 102 -0.29 10.34 11.90
C GLY A 102 -0.85 8.92 12.05
N GLY A 103 0.02 7.91 12.15
CA GLY A 103 -0.41 6.50 12.21
C GLY A 103 -0.69 5.83 10.86
N LEU A 104 -0.47 6.49 9.73
CA LEU A 104 -0.68 5.90 8.38
C LEU A 104 0.09 4.59 8.17
N GLY A 105 1.22 4.38 8.87
CA GLY A 105 1.96 3.12 8.84
C GLY A 105 1.15 1.92 9.36
N PHE A 106 0.37 2.12 10.42
CA PHE A 106 -0.53 1.07 10.94
C PHE A 106 -1.69 0.80 9.98
N ILE A 107 -2.23 1.84 9.35
CA ILE A 107 -3.25 1.69 8.30
C ILE A 107 -2.67 0.91 7.12
N ALA A 108 -1.43 1.19 6.72
CA ALA A 108 -0.76 0.45 5.65
C ALA A 108 -0.62 -1.05 5.96
N LEU A 109 -0.31 -1.42 7.21
CA LEU A 109 -0.30 -2.83 7.63
C LEU A 109 -1.70 -3.46 7.50
N ALA A 110 -2.74 -2.78 7.96
CA ALA A 110 -4.12 -3.25 7.82
C ALA A 110 -4.51 -3.43 6.34
N VAL A 111 -4.12 -2.49 5.47
CA VAL A 111 -4.32 -2.55 4.02
C VAL A 111 -3.64 -3.77 3.40
N VAL A 112 -2.41 -4.08 3.79
CA VAL A 112 -1.68 -5.26 3.29
C VAL A 112 -2.35 -6.56 3.73
N ILE A 113 -2.78 -6.65 4.99
CA ILE A 113 -3.49 -7.82 5.52
C ILE A 113 -4.82 -8.02 4.78
N LEU A 114 -5.62 -6.96 4.64
CA LEU A 114 -6.88 -6.99 3.91
C LEU A 114 -6.67 -7.35 2.43
N GLY A 115 -5.61 -6.83 1.81
CA GLY A 115 -5.20 -7.11 0.44
C GLY A 115 -4.53 -8.47 0.22
N ARG A 116 -4.50 -9.33 1.26
CA ARG A 116 -4.00 -10.72 1.17
C ARG A 116 -2.60 -10.83 0.56
N TRP A 117 -1.75 -9.86 0.82
CA TRP A 117 -0.36 -9.82 0.30
C TRP A 117 -0.27 -9.78 -1.24
N GLN A 118 -1.36 -9.42 -1.93
CA GLN A 118 -1.38 -9.31 -3.39
C GLN A 118 -1.48 -7.83 -3.82
N PRO A 119 -0.60 -7.35 -4.73
CA PRO A 119 -0.53 -5.92 -5.09
C PRO A 119 -1.85 -5.30 -5.51
N PHE A 120 -2.64 -5.97 -6.36
CA PHE A 120 -3.93 -5.44 -6.81
C PHE A 120 -4.98 -5.36 -5.69
N TYR A 121 -5.05 -6.38 -4.83
CA TYR A 121 -5.97 -6.35 -3.69
C TYR A 121 -5.52 -5.34 -2.63
N VAL A 122 -4.21 -5.18 -2.43
CA VAL A 122 -3.64 -4.14 -1.56
C VAL A 122 -4.02 -2.75 -2.10
N SER A 123 -3.95 -2.53 -3.42
CA SER A 123 -4.37 -1.25 -4.03
C SER A 123 -5.86 -1.00 -3.85
N ALA A 124 -6.71 -2.00 -4.05
CA ALA A 124 -8.16 -1.87 -3.83
C ALA A 124 -8.46 -1.57 -2.35
N SER A 125 -7.77 -2.23 -1.42
CA SER A 125 -7.88 -1.94 0.02
C SER A 125 -7.40 -0.53 0.34
N ALA A 126 -6.30 -0.06 -0.26
CA ALA A 126 -5.80 1.29 -0.07
C ALA A 126 -6.80 2.36 -0.55
N LEU A 127 -7.47 2.12 -1.69
CA LEU A 127 -8.54 2.99 -2.18
C LEU A 127 -9.74 3.03 -1.23
N LEU A 128 -10.14 1.90 -0.67
CA LEU A 128 -11.21 1.82 0.32
C LEU A 128 -10.88 2.66 1.57
N PHE A 129 -9.65 2.53 2.10
CA PHE A 129 -9.21 3.34 3.25
C PHE A 129 -9.09 4.82 2.91
N GLY A 130 -8.56 5.14 1.73
CA GLY A 130 -8.49 6.51 1.23
C GLY A 130 -9.88 7.14 1.14
N PHE A 131 -10.85 6.40 0.61
CA PHE A 131 -12.26 6.83 0.56
C PHE A 131 -12.82 7.08 1.97
N ALA A 132 -12.58 6.19 2.93
CA ALA A 132 -13.02 6.36 4.32
C ALA A 132 -12.40 7.61 4.99
N ILE A 133 -11.14 7.93 4.70
CA ILE A 133 -10.47 9.14 5.19
C ILE A 133 -11.13 10.39 4.59
N ILE A 134 -11.38 10.40 3.28
CA ILE A 134 -12.03 11.53 2.60
C ILE A 134 -13.46 11.70 3.12
N LEU A 135 -14.20 10.61 3.30
CA LEU A 135 -15.55 10.64 3.85
C LEU A 135 -15.56 11.26 5.26
N ARG A 136 -14.57 10.95 6.09
CA ARG A 136 -14.39 11.58 7.41
C ARG A 136 -14.21 13.09 7.28
N ILE A 137 -13.34 13.55 6.38
CA ILE A 137 -13.06 14.98 6.16
C ILE A 137 -14.34 15.68 5.68
N TRP A 138 -15.04 15.10 4.74
CA TRP A 138 -16.29 15.64 4.20
C TRP A 138 -17.39 15.70 5.26
N ALA A 139 -17.57 14.66 6.06
CA ALA A 139 -18.57 14.61 7.13
C ALA A 139 -18.34 15.69 8.20
N ASN A 140 -17.07 15.97 8.54
CA ASN A 140 -16.72 17.07 9.44
C ASN A 140 -17.12 18.46 8.90
N GLN A 141 -17.13 18.63 7.58
CA GLN A 141 -17.48 19.92 6.97
C GLN A 141 -19.00 20.11 6.85
N VAL A 142 -19.74 19.03 6.58
CA VAL A 142 -21.19 19.11 6.31
C VAL A 142 -22.05 19.01 7.56
N SER A 143 -21.53 18.40 8.63
CA SER A 143 -22.30 18.15 9.85
C SER A 143 -21.59 18.70 11.10
N PRO A 144 -21.52 20.01 11.28
CA PRO A 144 -20.82 20.62 12.42
C PRO A 144 -21.48 20.34 13.78
N GLY A 145 -22.69 19.74 13.80
CA GLY A 145 -23.40 19.35 15.03
C GLY A 145 -23.06 17.94 15.56
N ILE A 146 -22.32 17.13 14.80
CA ILE A 146 -21.91 15.80 15.25
C ILE A 146 -20.52 15.94 15.91
N PRO A 147 -20.33 15.39 17.14
CA PRO A 147 -19.02 15.39 17.76
C PRO A 147 -17.97 14.75 16.84
N THR A 148 -16.84 15.44 16.66
CA THR A 148 -15.75 15.03 15.75
C THR A 148 -15.22 13.64 16.04
N ASP A 149 -15.34 13.18 17.29
CA ASP A 149 -14.89 11.85 17.71
C ASP A 149 -15.68 10.71 17.05
N PHE A 150 -17.00 10.89 16.87
CA PHE A 150 -17.83 9.89 16.15
C PHE A 150 -17.43 9.81 14.67
N ILE A 151 -17.17 10.95 14.05
CA ILE A 151 -16.74 11.01 12.66
C ILE A 151 -15.32 10.41 12.51
N ALA A 152 -14.46 10.58 13.52
CA ALA A 152 -13.14 9.98 13.55
C ALA A 152 -13.17 8.43 13.61
N MET A 153 -14.25 7.83 14.11
CA MET A 153 -14.42 6.37 14.16
C MET A 153 -14.71 5.74 12.80
N VAL A 154 -15.17 6.50 11.79
CA VAL A 154 -15.56 5.97 10.48
C VAL A 154 -14.48 5.09 9.81
N PRO A 155 -13.21 5.50 9.69
CA PRO A 155 -12.17 4.65 9.10
C PRO A 155 -11.96 3.33 9.87
N TYR A 156 -12.09 3.37 11.20
CA TYR A 156 -11.93 2.17 12.05
C TYR A 156 -13.10 1.21 11.88
N LEU A 157 -14.33 1.71 11.79
CA LEU A 157 -15.52 0.91 11.51
C LEU A 157 -15.44 0.26 10.13
N VAL A 158 -15.04 1.02 9.11
CA VAL A 158 -14.81 0.48 7.76
C VAL A 158 -13.76 -0.63 7.79
N THR A 159 -12.67 -0.43 8.55
CA THR A 159 -11.64 -1.47 8.74
C THR A 159 -12.22 -2.72 9.36
N LEU A 160 -12.98 -2.56 10.43
CA LEU A 160 -13.53 -3.67 11.20
C LEU A 160 -14.53 -4.48 10.36
N ILE A 161 -15.40 -3.81 9.63
CA ILE A 161 -16.35 -4.43 8.70
C ILE A 161 -15.61 -5.11 7.54
N ALA A 162 -14.62 -4.45 6.96
CA ALA A 162 -13.83 -5.00 5.86
C ALA A 162 -13.04 -6.24 6.30
N VAL A 163 -12.39 -6.19 7.47
CA VAL A 163 -11.66 -7.34 8.02
C VAL A 163 -12.61 -8.46 8.39
N ALA A 164 -13.74 -8.19 9.04
CA ALA A 164 -14.72 -9.22 9.43
C ALA A 164 -15.40 -9.85 8.20
N GLY A 165 -15.69 -9.07 7.16
CA GLY A 165 -16.40 -9.55 5.97
C GLY A 165 -15.51 -10.20 4.90
N PHE A 166 -14.29 -9.68 4.73
CA PHE A 166 -13.37 -10.12 3.67
C PHE A 166 -12.15 -10.89 4.17
N ALA A 167 -11.91 -10.97 5.48
CA ALA A 167 -10.84 -11.76 6.09
C ALA A 167 -11.17 -13.26 6.03
N GLY A 168 -11.26 -13.80 4.82
CA GLY A 168 -11.08 -15.24 4.61
C GLY A 168 -9.71 -15.68 5.11
N LYS A 169 -9.33 -16.94 4.92
CA LYS A 169 -8.00 -17.47 5.35
C LYS A 169 -6.86 -16.67 4.71
N VAL A 170 -6.48 -15.54 5.36
CA VAL A 170 -5.33 -14.74 5.00
C VAL A 170 -4.09 -15.47 5.51
N ARG A 171 -3.24 -15.91 4.60
CA ARG A 171 -1.95 -16.52 4.96
C ARG A 171 -0.85 -15.53 4.66
N ALA A 172 -0.21 -15.01 5.71
CA ALA A 172 1.08 -14.35 5.58
C ALA A 172 2.12 -15.37 5.10
N PRO A 173 3.21 -14.93 4.44
CA PRO A 173 4.33 -15.81 4.11
C PRO A 173 4.82 -16.52 5.39
N ALA A 174 4.98 -17.85 5.34
CA ALA A 174 5.20 -18.69 6.53
C ALA A 174 6.47 -18.32 7.31
N ALA A 175 7.53 -17.87 6.62
CA ALA A 175 8.78 -17.46 7.22
C ALA A 175 8.87 -15.94 7.52
N SER A 176 7.71 -15.22 7.51
CA SER A 176 7.68 -13.80 7.85
C SER A 176 8.06 -13.59 9.33
N GLY A 177 9.02 -12.71 9.59
CA GLY A 177 9.51 -12.42 10.95
C GLY A 177 10.38 -13.51 11.57
N GLN A 178 10.64 -14.63 10.89
CA GLN A 178 11.49 -15.69 11.39
C GLN A 178 12.96 -15.48 10.98
N PRO A 179 13.93 -15.60 11.92
CA PRO A 179 15.33 -15.57 11.58
C PRO A 179 15.69 -16.81 10.73
N TYR A 180 16.56 -16.61 9.76
CA TYR A 180 17.12 -17.72 8.99
C TYR A 180 18.52 -18.02 9.48
N ILE A 181 18.73 -19.25 9.96
CA ILE A 181 20.03 -19.78 10.34
C ILE A 181 20.35 -20.86 9.32
N LYS A 182 21.49 -20.69 8.64
CA LYS A 182 21.99 -21.69 7.69
C LYS A 182 22.48 -22.88 8.48
N GLY A 183 21.92 -24.05 8.21
CA GLY A 183 22.42 -25.31 8.74
C GLY A 183 23.72 -25.74 8.06
#